data_364f2e8917a45212391d7b3d80488055
#
_entry.id   364f2e8917a45212391d7b3d80488055
#
_cell.length_a   1.000
_cell.length_b   1.000
_cell.length_c   1.000
_cell.angle_alpha   90.00
_cell.angle_beta   90.00
_cell.angle_gamma   90.00
#
_symmetry.space_group_name_H-M   'P 1'
#
loop_
_entity.id
_entity.type
_entity.pdbx_description
1 polymer ?
#
loop_
_entity_poly.entity_id
_entity_poly.type
_entity_poly.pdbx_seq_one_letter_code
_entity_poly.pdbx_strand_id
1 'polypeptide(L)'
;MVKFRRLIRLLVTTLMLMVVFIGCASLPENTLREASTAYTDTRDTTIGRRVQAAMAAHTDESGFLFLNNGLDAFVARALLAQHAERSIDTQYYMIHGDVVGSLFIDQLYRAAERGVRVRLLVDDIDQEGRDFDAAVLDSHPNIEVRIFNPFARNLGRTGQYITGFGKQTRRAHNKSFTVDNQATILGGRNIGDEYFEADPELAFVDIDVLAVGPVARQVSASFDQYWNSELSYPISALLKTAPTPEEIAGRKTTFDDFIVRQADSKYVKHLLDSDLANHFRQERVVYHWGAGTVVADDPEKLTHDTKDTKYRLTEQLKPYLADIREELIISSPYFVPGNPAWPFSNTCATEVCG
;
A
#
# COMPACT_ATOMS: atom_id res chain seq x y z
N MET A 1 55.69 13.88 21.33
CA MET A 1 54.46 14.14 22.12
C MET A 1 53.64 15.33 21.63
N VAL A 2 54.25 16.49 21.36
CA VAL A 2 53.52 17.74 20.97
C VAL A 2 52.80 17.59 19.60
N LYS A 3 53.41 16.98 18.59
CA LYS A 3 52.80 16.75 17.24
C LYS A 3 51.59 15.81 17.32
N PHE A 4 51.63 14.80 18.18
CA PHE A 4 50.54 13.85 18.35
C PHE A 4 49.31 14.50 19.05
N ARG A 5 49.54 15.34 20.06
CA ARG A 5 48.49 16.12 20.74
C ARG A 5 47.84 17.14 19.79
N ARG A 6 48.60 17.76 18.85
CA ARG A 6 48.04 18.65 17.82
C ARG A 6 47.16 17.86 16.84
N LEU A 7 47.59 16.69 16.39
CA LEU A 7 46.82 15.84 15.48
C LEU A 7 45.50 15.40 16.12
N ILE A 8 45.51 14.97 17.41
CA ILE A 8 44.28 14.59 18.12
C ILE A 8 43.34 15.80 18.28
N ARG A 9 43.88 17.00 18.62
CA ARG A 9 43.04 18.20 18.69
C ARG A 9 42.42 18.55 17.35
N LEU A 10 43.18 18.47 16.26
CA LEU A 10 42.68 18.72 14.92
C LEU A 10 41.57 17.71 14.54
N LEU A 11 41.77 16.42 14.81
CA LEU A 11 40.79 15.35 14.58
C LEU A 11 39.51 15.57 15.42
N VAL A 12 39.65 15.91 16.71
CA VAL A 12 38.52 16.19 17.58
C VAL A 12 37.78 17.45 17.15
N THR A 13 38.49 18.49 16.72
CA THR A 13 37.86 19.73 16.24
C THR A 13 37.17 19.51 14.91
N THR A 14 37.76 18.71 13.99
CA THR A 14 37.14 18.35 12.72
C THR A 14 35.92 17.45 12.96
N LEU A 15 35.99 16.51 13.88
CA LEU A 15 34.86 15.67 14.27
C LEU A 15 33.75 16.49 14.96
N MET A 16 34.08 17.43 15.85
CA MET A 16 33.12 18.37 16.42
C MET A 16 32.49 19.30 15.37
N LEU A 17 33.26 19.80 14.41
CA LEU A 17 32.73 20.58 13.29
C LEU A 17 31.83 19.74 12.38
N MET A 18 32.16 18.46 12.11
CA MET A 18 31.26 17.56 11.40
C MET A 18 29.94 17.32 12.13
N VAL A 19 29.96 17.22 13.46
CA VAL A 19 28.74 17.03 14.27
C VAL A 19 27.85 18.28 14.26
N VAL A 20 28.42 19.49 14.16
CA VAL A 20 27.65 20.75 14.10
C VAL A 20 26.96 20.96 12.74
N PHE A 21 27.46 20.32 11.66
CA PHE A 21 26.84 20.35 10.33
C PHE A 21 25.81 19.23 10.09
N ILE A 22 25.59 18.34 11.05
CA ILE A 22 24.44 17.42 10.97
C ILE A 22 23.20 18.25 11.33
N GLY A 23 22.68 18.99 10.36
CA GLY A 23 21.37 19.62 10.46
C GLY A 23 20.37 18.53 10.89
N CYS A 24 19.61 18.79 11.96
CA CYS A 24 18.61 17.83 12.42
C CYS A 24 17.68 17.51 11.24
N ALA A 25 17.57 16.23 10.88
CA ALA A 25 16.54 15.80 9.95
C ALA A 25 15.19 16.18 10.57
N SER A 26 14.50 17.12 9.95
CA SER A 26 13.20 17.59 10.40
C SER A 26 12.18 17.47 9.29
N LEU A 27 11.03 16.90 9.60
CA LEU A 27 9.87 16.97 8.75
C LEU A 27 9.18 18.33 8.92
N PRO A 28 8.50 18.84 7.89
CA PRO A 28 7.63 20.01 8.04
C PRO A 28 6.49 19.72 9.01
N GLU A 29 5.84 20.77 9.51
CA GLU A 29 4.59 20.60 10.25
C GLU A 29 3.51 20.01 9.34
N ASN A 30 2.78 19.01 9.82
CA ASN A 30 1.76 18.30 9.04
C ASN A 30 0.39 19.03 9.10
N THR A 31 0.39 20.34 8.82
CA THR A 31 -0.79 21.21 8.92
C THR A 31 -1.70 21.15 7.70
N LEU A 32 -1.18 20.68 6.55
CA LEU A 32 -1.97 20.58 5.30
C LEU A 32 -2.82 19.31 5.25
N ARG A 33 -2.72 18.43 6.23
CA ARG A 33 -3.47 17.19 6.28
C ARG A 33 -4.93 17.46 6.70
N GLU A 34 -5.85 17.24 5.77
CA GLU A 34 -7.27 17.25 6.05
C GLU A 34 -7.79 15.85 6.35
N ALA A 35 -8.58 15.70 7.42
CA ALA A 35 -9.16 14.41 7.74
C ALA A 35 -10.27 14.05 6.75
N SER A 36 -10.25 12.81 6.27
CA SER A 36 -11.32 12.28 5.42
C SER A 36 -11.51 10.79 5.64
N THR A 37 -12.73 10.30 5.34
CA THR A 37 -13.08 8.89 5.52
C THR A 37 -13.68 8.30 4.27
N ALA A 38 -13.80 6.97 4.23
CA ALA A 38 -14.48 6.25 3.17
C ALA A 38 -15.95 6.69 3.09
N TYR A 39 -16.48 6.77 1.87
CA TYR A 39 -17.90 7.04 1.68
C TYR A 39 -18.74 5.85 2.16
N THR A 40 -19.81 6.13 2.90
CA THR A 40 -20.71 5.10 3.43
C THR A 40 -21.94 4.87 2.55
N ASP A 41 -22.33 5.87 1.78
CA ASP A 41 -23.48 5.83 0.88
C ASP A 41 -23.03 5.49 -0.55
N THR A 42 -22.76 4.20 -0.78
CA THR A 42 -22.21 3.68 -2.04
C THR A 42 -22.92 2.41 -2.53
N ARG A 43 -24.07 2.06 -1.89
CA ARG A 43 -24.85 0.89 -2.28
C ARG A 43 -25.52 1.04 -3.64
N ASP A 44 -25.74 2.26 -4.08
CA ASP A 44 -26.34 2.64 -5.36
C ASP A 44 -25.36 2.59 -6.53
N THR A 45 -24.05 2.41 -6.28
CA THR A 45 -23.04 2.23 -7.36
C THR A 45 -23.24 0.88 -8.07
N THR A 46 -22.67 0.75 -9.26
CA THR A 46 -22.75 -0.52 -10.01
C THR A 46 -22.15 -1.68 -9.21
N ILE A 47 -21.00 -1.47 -8.56
CA ILE A 47 -20.38 -2.48 -7.68
C ILE A 47 -21.29 -2.73 -6.48
N GLY A 48 -21.82 -1.67 -5.85
CA GLY A 48 -22.68 -1.78 -4.69
C GLY A 48 -23.94 -2.61 -4.96
N ARG A 49 -24.64 -2.34 -6.06
CA ARG A 49 -25.83 -3.13 -6.48
C ARG A 49 -25.49 -4.60 -6.71
N ARG A 50 -24.38 -4.92 -7.39
CA ARG A 50 -23.92 -6.29 -7.63
C ARG A 50 -23.59 -7.01 -6.33
N VAL A 51 -22.87 -6.34 -5.42
CA VAL A 51 -22.55 -6.89 -4.09
C VAL A 51 -23.79 -7.14 -3.27
N GLN A 52 -24.75 -6.19 -3.24
CA GLN A 52 -26.02 -6.38 -2.52
C GLN A 52 -26.82 -7.57 -3.09
N ALA A 53 -26.87 -7.72 -4.41
CA ALA A 53 -27.55 -8.86 -5.04
C ALA A 53 -26.88 -10.20 -4.68
N ALA A 54 -25.55 -10.25 -4.70
CA ALA A 54 -24.78 -11.45 -4.32
C ALA A 54 -24.94 -11.80 -2.83
N MET A 55 -25.01 -10.79 -1.96
CA MET A 55 -25.18 -10.96 -0.51
C MET A 55 -26.60 -11.33 -0.09
N ALA A 56 -27.60 -11.28 -0.97
CA ALA A 56 -29.00 -11.53 -0.60
C ALA A 56 -29.23 -12.91 0.04
N ALA A 57 -28.42 -13.92 -0.32
CA ALA A 57 -28.45 -15.26 0.26
C ALA A 57 -27.37 -15.48 1.36
N HIS A 58 -26.59 -14.46 1.74
CA HIS A 58 -25.40 -14.56 2.57
C HIS A 58 -25.38 -13.47 3.64
N THR A 59 -26.32 -13.57 4.59
CA THR A 59 -26.46 -12.59 5.67
C THR A 59 -25.22 -12.61 6.56
N ASP A 60 -24.62 -11.43 6.79
CA ASP A 60 -23.42 -11.21 7.61
C ASP A 60 -22.15 -11.93 7.14
N GLU A 61 -22.18 -12.56 5.97
CA GLU A 61 -21.00 -13.14 5.34
C GLU A 61 -20.34 -12.17 4.37
N SER A 62 -19.07 -12.42 4.09
CA SER A 62 -18.30 -11.77 3.02
C SER A 62 -18.01 -12.78 1.93
N GLY A 63 -18.00 -12.33 0.69
CA GLY A 63 -17.60 -13.15 -0.45
C GLY A 63 -16.12 -12.96 -0.74
N PHE A 64 -15.39 -14.06 -0.95
CA PHE A 64 -13.96 -14.09 -1.19
C PHE A 64 -13.63 -14.76 -2.51
N LEU A 65 -12.71 -14.19 -3.28
CA LEU A 65 -12.12 -14.77 -4.48
C LEU A 65 -10.61 -14.69 -4.37
N PHE A 66 -9.93 -15.84 -4.43
CA PHE A 66 -8.47 -15.89 -4.44
C PHE A 66 -7.92 -15.50 -5.81
N LEU A 67 -6.93 -14.62 -5.80
CA LEU A 67 -6.20 -14.16 -6.97
C LEU A 67 -4.78 -14.77 -6.91
N ASN A 68 -4.67 -16.00 -7.40
CA ASN A 68 -3.49 -16.83 -7.22
C ASN A 68 -2.32 -16.44 -8.13
N ASN A 69 -2.60 -15.82 -9.28
CA ASN A 69 -1.60 -15.39 -10.25
C ASN A 69 -1.57 -13.86 -10.39
N GLY A 70 -0.45 -13.33 -10.90
CA GLY A 70 -0.23 -11.89 -11.04
C GLY A 70 -1.15 -11.25 -12.07
N LEU A 71 -1.41 -11.92 -13.20
CA LEU A 71 -2.27 -11.39 -14.26
C LEU A 71 -3.69 -11.16 -13.76
N ASP A 72 -4.31 -12.15 -13.13
CA ASP A 72 -5.66 -12.02 -12.55
C ASP A 72 -5.70 -10.99 -11.41
N ALA A 73 -4.63 -10.92 -10.61
CA ALA A 73 -4.53 -9.92 -9.54
C ALA A 73 -4.48 -8.48 -10.08
N PHE A 74 -3.82 -8.24 -11.22
CA PHE A 74 -3.84 -6.94 -11.89
C PHE A 74 -5.19 -6.66 -12.55
N VAL A 75 -5.73 -7.64 -13.28
CA VAL A 75 -7.04 -7.52 -13.96
C VAL A 75 -8.14 -7.20 -12.96
N ALA A 76 -8.15 -7.83 -11.77
CA ALA A 76 -9.12 -7.52 -10.72
C ALA A 76 -9.07 -6.03 -10.31
N ARG A 77 -7.86 -5.47 -10.13
CA ARG A 77 -7.67 -4.05 -9.81
C ARG A 77 -8.16 -3.14 -10.95
N ALA A 78 -7.78 -3.47 -12.17
CA ALA A 78 -8.18 -2.69 -13.35
C ALA A 78 -9.71 -2.69 -13.53
N LEU A 79 -10.35 -3.86 -13.41
CA LEU A 79 -11.81 -3.97 -13.52
C LEU A 79 -12.53 -3.19 -12.40
N LEU A 80 -12.06 -3.30 -11.16
CA LEU A 80 -12.61 -2.51 -10.06
C LEU A 80 -12.43 -1.01 -10.30
N ALA A 81 -11.24 -0.57 -10.73
CA ALA A 81 -10.98 0.83 -11.04
C ALA A 81 -11.88 1.35 -12.17
N GLN A 82 -12.08 0.55 -13.23
CA GLN A 82 -12.93 0.92 -14.36
C GLN A 82 -14.41 1.07 -13.97
N HIS A 83 -14.88 0.31 -12.97
CA HIS A 83 -16.26 0.34 -12.49
C HIS A 83 -16.46 1.20 -11.24
N ALA A 84 -15.41 1.84 -10.74
CA ALA A 84 -15.50 2.80 -9.64
C ALA A 84 -16.38 4.00 -10.04
N GLU A 85 -17.33 4.37 -9.18
CA GLU A 85 -18.25 5.49 -9.39
C GLU A 85 -18.11 6.59 -8.32
N ARG A 86 -17.66 6.25 -7.11
CA ARG A 86 -17.56 7.19 -5.97
C ARG A 86 -16.15 7.36 -5.46
N SER A 87 -15.45 6.25 -5.16
CA SER A 87 -14.12 6.35 -4.55
C SER A 87 -13.23 5.15 -4.83
N ILE A 88 -11.92 5.42 -4.85
CA ILE A 88 -10.85 4.44 -4.74
C ILE A 88 -9.96 4.85 -3.57
N ASP A 89 -9.84 3.95 -2.58
CA ASP A 89 -8.94 4.12 -1.44
C ASP A 89 -7.87 3.03 -1.54
N THR A 90 -6.62 3.41 -1.72
CA THR A 90 -5.55 2.47 -2.00
C THR A 90 -4.30 2.76 -1.19
N GLN A 91 -3.72 1.70 -0.61
CA GLN A 91 -2.52 1.76 0.22
C GLN A 91 -1.54 0.71 -0.23
N TYR A 92 -0.27 1.11 -0.43
CA TYR A 92 0.81 0.20 -0.78
C TYR A 92 2.11 0.53 -0.05
N TYR A 93 2.90 -0.52 0.19
CA TYR A 93 4.26 -0.37 0.70
C TYR A 93 5.21 0.12 -0.40
N MET A 94 5.09 -0.42 -1.63
CA MET A 94 5.86 0.01 -2.80
C MET A 94 4.97 0.09 -4.03
N ILE A 95 5.22 1.11 -4.85
CA ILE A 95 4.68 1.23 -6.21
C ILE A 95 5.87 1.60 -7.10
N HIS A 96 6.32 0.67 -7.94
CA HIS A 96 7.47 0.88 -8.80
C HIS A 96 7.13 1.78 -10.01
N GLY A 97 8.14 2.42 -10.59
CA GLY A 97 7.97 3.26 -11.79
C GLY A 97 8.18 2.45 -13.08
N ASP A 98 7.71 1.21 -13.12
CA ASP A 98 7.82 0.24 -14.20
C ASP A 98 6.54 0.16 -15.04
N VAL A 99 6.38 -0.91 -15.84
CA VAL A 99 5.20 -1.08 -16.70
C VAL A 99 3.94 -1.24 -15.87
N VAL A 100 3.95 -2.14 -14.88
CA VAL A 100 2.81 -2.43 -14.02
C VAL A 100 2.44 -1.22 -13.18
N GLY A 101 3.42 -0.56 -12.56
CA GLY A 101 3.20 0.64 -11.78
C GLY A 101 2.58 1.76 -12.61
N SER A 102 3.08 1.96 -13.84
CA SER A 102 2.51 2.96 -14.75
C SER A 102 1.08 2.64 -15.16
N LEU A 103 0.80 1.37 -15.53
CA LEU A 103 -0.57 0.94 -15.86
C LEU A 103 -1.52 1.07 -14.66
N PHE A 104 -1.04 0.79 -13.45
CA PHE A 104 -1.83 0.97 -12.22
C PHE A 104 -2.17 2.45 -11.98
N ILE A 105 -1.20 3.35 -12.09
CA ILE A 105 -1.42 4.79 -11.96
C ILE A 105 -2.37 5.32 -13.03
N ASP A 106 -2.29 4.81 -14.28
CA ASP A 106 -3.23 5.15 -15.36
C ASP A 106 -4.68 4.80 -14.99
N GLN A 107 -4.91 3.61 -14.37
CA GLN A 107 -6.26 3.25 -13.92
C GLN A 107 -6.80 4.21 -12.86
N LEU A 108 -5.97 4.63 -11.89
CA LEU A 108 -6.35 5.62 -10.88
C LEU A 108 -6.67 6.99 -11.53
N TYR A 109 -5.81 7.44 -12.43
CA TYR A 109 -5.97 8.70 -13.14
C TYR A 109 -7.27 8.71 -13.97
N ARG A 110 -7.52 7.67 -14.75
CA ARG A 110 -8.75 7.53 -15.55
C ARG A 110 -10.01 7.46 -14.68
N ALA A 111 -9.95 6.86 -13.50
CA ALA A 111 -11.04 6.87 -12.54
C ALA A 111 -11.30 8.32 -12.04
N ALA A 112 -10.25 9.05 -11.70
CA ALA A 112 -10.34 10.44 -11.27
C ALA A 112 -10.89 11.39 -12.35
N GLU A 113 -10.51 11.19 -13.61
CA GLU A 113 -11.08 11.91 -14.78
C GLU A 113 -12.61 11.68 -14.93
N ARG A 114 -13.12 10.55 -14.43
CA ARG A 114 -14.58 10.29 -14.38
C ARG A 114 -15.27 10.91 -13.15
N GLY A 115 -14.52 11.60 -12.28
CA GLY A 115 -15.03 12.22 -11.05
C GLY A 115 -14.94 11.34 -9.81
N VAL A 116 -14.27 10.18 -9.88
CA VAL A 116 -14.04 9.31 -8.74
C VAL A 116 -13.00 9.94 -7.80
N ARG A 117 -13.30 10.02 -6.50
CA ARG A 117 -12.31 10.43 -5.51
C ARG A 117 -11.26 9.33 -5.32
N VAL A 118 -10.00 9.67 -5.49
CA VAL A 118 -8.86 8.74 -5.29
C VAL A 118 -8.02 9.21 -4.10
N ARG A 119 -7.86 8.34 -3.10
CA ARG A 119 -6.90 8.52 -2.00
C ARG A 119 -5.80 7.47 -2.14
N LEU A 120 -4.58 7.93 -2.39
CA LEU A 120 -3.39 7.07 -2.55
C LEU A 120 -2.44 7.28 -1.38
N LEU A 121 -2.26 6.26 -0.56
CA LEU A 121 -1.30 6.23 0.55
C LEU A 121 -0.14 5.30 0.23
N VAL A 122 1.08 5.83 0.21
CA VAL A 122 2.29 5.05 -0.10
C VAL A 122 3.31 5.21 1.03
N ASP A 123 3.95 4.13 1.44
CA ASP A 123 5.09 4.21 2.36
C ASP A 123 6.29 4.85 1.65
N ASP A 124 7.06 5.66 2.37
CA ASP A 124 8.20 6.39 1.79
C ASP A 124 9.41 5.52 1.43
N ILE A 125 9.37 4.23 1.73
CA ILE A 125 10.55 3.35 1.56
C ILE A 125 11.06 3.33 0.11
N ASP A 126 10.17 3.37 -0.87
CA ASP A 126 10.46 3.30 -2.29
C ASP A 126 10.21 4.64 -3.04
N GLN A 127 9.99 5.74 -2.30
CA GLN A 127 9.65 7.04 -2.90
C GLN A 127 10.84 7.97 -3.15
N GLU A 128 12.09 7.49 -2.99
CA GLU A 128 13.27 8.34 -3.22
C GLU A 128 13.33 8.82 -4.67
N GLY A 129 13.36 10.14 -4.85
CA GLY A 129 13.39 10.78 -6.18
C GLY A 129 12.04 10.82 -6.92
N ARG A 130 10.94 10.37 -6.31
CA ARG A 130 9.61 10.31 -6.95
C ARG A 130 8.62 11.36 -6.46
N ASP A 131 9.04 12.25 -5.57
CA ASP A 131 8.16 13.29 -5.02
C ASP A 131 7.50 14.15 -6.11
N PHE A 132 8.23 14.43 -7.19
CA PHE A 132 7.73 15.20 -8.32
C PHE A 132 6.58 14.47 -9.04
N ASP A 133 6.73 13.19 -9.34
CA ASP A 133 5.71 12.40 -10.01
C ASP A 133 4.46 12.24 -9.14
N ALA A 134 4.67 12.03 -7.83
CA ALA A 134 3.58 11.99 -6.86
C ALA A 134 2.83 13.33 -6.79
N ALA A 135 3.54 14.46 -6.86
CA ALA A 135 2.94 15.79 -6.86
C ALA A 135 2.21 16.11 -8.17
N VAL A 136 2.72 15.64 -9.31
CA VAL A 136 1.99 15.75 -10.58
C VAL A 136 0.67 14.97 -10.51
N LEU A 137 0.67 13.78 -9.93
CA LEU A 137 -0.55 13.00 -9.73
C LEU A 137 -1.53 13.71 -8.77
N ASP A 138 -1.02 14.25 -7.64
CA ASP A 138 -1.78 14.99 -6.64
C ASP A 138 -2.37 16.31 -7.17
N SER A 139 -1.83 16.84 -8.29
CA SER A 139 -2.37 18.05 -8.93
C SER A 139 -3.76 17.84 -9.57
N HIS A 140 -4.19 16.59 -9.74
CA HIS A 140 -5.52 16.29 -10.22
C HIS A 140 -6.58 16.55 -9.11
N PRO A 141 -7.67 17.29 -9.36
CA PRO A 141 -8.61 17.72 -8.31
C PRO A 141 -9.31 16.58 -7.57
N ASN A 142 -9.36 15.38 -8.14
CA ASN A 142 -9.98 14.20 -7.54
C ASN A 142 -8.98 13.19 -7.01
N ILE A 143 -7.66 13.51 -6.98
CA ILE A 143 -6.63 12.63 -6.43
C ILE A 143 -5.93 13.33 -5.28
N GLU A 144 -5.78 12.64 -4.17
CA GLU A 144 -4.92 13.06 -3.06
C GLU A 144 -3.88 11.97 -2.79
N VAL A 145 -2.60 12.38 -2.78
CA VAL A 145 -1.46 11.49 -2.52
C VAL A 145 -0.86 11.83 -1.18
N ARG A 146 -0.76 10.83 -0.30
CA ARG A 146 -0.06 10.96 0.99
C ARG A 146 1.09 9.97 1.08
N ILE A 147 2.16 10.44 1.68
CA ILE A 147 3.34 9.63 1.99
C ILE A 147 3.29 9.26 3.46
N PHE A 148 3.32 7.97 3.75
CA PHE A 148 3.29 7.47 5.13
C PHE A 148 4.70 7.35 5.70
N ASN A 149 4.89 7.87 6.90
CA ASN A 149 6.15 7.89 7.65
C ASN A 149 7.33 8.39 6.82
N PRO A 150 7.27 9.62 6.26
CA PRO A 150 8.27 10.13 5.33
C PRO A 150 9.64 10.31 5.97
N PHE A 151 10.69 10.15 5.17
CA PHE A 151 12.01 10.66 5.48
C PHE A 151 12.04 12.18 5.31
N ALA A 152 12.84 12.88 6.11
CA ALA A 152 13.06 14.30 5.92
C ALA A 152 13.82 14.55 4.59
N ARG A 153 13.34 15.48 3.77
CA ARG A 153 13.89 15.78 2.45
C ARG A 153 15.17 16.65 2.50
N ASN A 154 15.54 17.14 3.69
CA ASN A 154 16.73 17.97 3.91
C ASN A 154 17.99 17.16 4.28
N LEU A 155 17.88 15.88 4.50
CA LEU A 155 18.99 14.98 4.86
C LEU A 155 18.87 13.65 4.09
N GLY A 156 19.99 13.15 3.58
CA GLY A 156 20.02 11.85 2.90
C GLY A 156 19.50 10.69 3.79
N ARG A 157 18.83 9.71 3.21
CA ARG A 157 18.21 8.58 3.91
C ARG A 157 19.19 7.82 4.81
N THR A 158 20.42 7.57 4.34
CA THR A 158 21.46 6.86 5.11
C THR A 158 21.73 7.55 6.45
N GLY A 159 21.82 8.88 6.47
CA GLY A 159 22.01 9.64 7.71
C GLY A 159 20.83 9.49 8.66
N GLN A 160 19.62 9.42 8.15
CA GLN A 160 18.39 9.27 8.95
C GLN A 160 18.25 7.87 9.54
N TYR A 161 18.72 6.81 8.87
CA TYR A 161 18.78 5.47 9.47
C TYR A 161 19.70 5.43 10.68
N ILE A 162 20.81 6.18 10.66
CA ILE A 162 21.76 6.26 11.77
C ILE A 162 21.22 7.11 12.92
N THR A 163 20.61 8.26 12.61
CA THR A 163 20.16 9.23 13.62
C THR A 163 18.76 8.97 14.15
N GLY A 164 17.91 8.29 13.39
CA GLY A 164 16.50 8.07 13.70
C GLY A 164 16.21 6.94 14.68
N PHE A 165 17.24 6.29 15.27
CA PHE A 165 17.10 5.25 16.30
C PHE A 165 16.00 4.22 16.00
N GLY A 166 15.93 3.75 14.75
CA GLY A 166 15.00 2.71 14.33
C GLY A 166 13.55 3.17 14.06
N LYS A 167 13.21 4.45 14.18
CA LYS A 167 11.88 4.94 13.76
C LYS A 167 11.68 4.78 12.24
N GLN A 168 12.72 5.05 11.45
CA GLN A 168 12.69 4.91 9.99
C GLN A 168 12.67 3.45 9.51
N THR A 169 12.98 2.48 10.36
CA THR A 169 12.89 1.05 10.03
C THR A 169 11.48 0.48 10.24
N ARG A 170 10.62 1.21 10.92
CA ARG A 170 9.23 0.82 11.15
C ARG A 170 8.37 1.35 10.01
N ARG A 171 7.79 0.46 9.22
CA ARG A 171 7.06 0.79 8.01
C ARG A 171 5.67 0.19 8.00
N ALA A 172 4.77 0.81 7.24
CA ALA A 172 3.47 0.25 6.94
C ALA A 172 3.60 -0.75 5.80
N HIS A 173 3.52 -2.04 6.10
CA HIS A 173 3.59 -3.09 5.07
C HIS A 173 2.22 -3.49 4.53
N ASN A 174 1.21 -2.66 4.77
CA ASN A 174 -0.17 -2.89 4.35
C ASN A 174 -0.31 -2.70 2.84
N LYS A 175 -1.17 -3.51 2.23
CA LYS A 175 -1.53 -3.43 0.83
C LYS A 175 -3.01 -3.63 0.70
N SER A 176 -3.71 -2.61 0.22
CA SER A 176 -5.15 -2.67 0.00
C SER A 176 -5.56 -1.81 -1.19
N PHE A 177 -6.60 -2.24 -1.87
CA PHE A 177 -7.21 -1.52 -2.97
C PHE A 177 -8.72 -1.65 -2.84
N THR A 178 -9.40 -0.61 -2.40
CA THR A 178 -10.83 -0.63 -2.08
C THR A 178 -11.59 0.33 -2.98
N VAL A 179 -12.67 -0.15 -3.58
CA VAL A 179 -13.52 0.62 -4.51
C VAL A 179 -14.90 0.76 -3.94
N ASP A 180 -15.40 2.00 -3.95
CA ASP A 180 -16.74 2.39 -3.50
C ASP A 180 -17.11 1.86 -2.10
N ASN A 181 -16.12 1.53 -1.26
CA ASN A 181 -16.34 0.89 0.05
C ASN A 181 -17.19 -0.38 -0.02
N GLN A 182 -17.24 -1.07 -1.17
CA GLN A 182 -18.04 -2.25 -1.45
C GLN A 182 -17.20 -3.48 -1.80
N ALA A 183 -16.08 -3.29 -2.50
CA ALA A 183 -15.16 -4.34 -2.90
C ALA A 183 -13.73 -3.94 -2.55
N THR A 184 -12.93 -4.88 -2.10
CA THR A 184 -11.54 -4.65 -1.70
C THR A 184 -10.63 -5.77 -2.16
N ILE A 185 -9.40 -5.46 -2.50
CA ILE A 185 -8.32 -6.42 -2.71
C ILE A 185 -7.28 -6.21 -1.62
N LEU A 186 -6.92 -7.28 -0.93
CA LEU A 186 -5.81 -7.32 0.01
C LEU A 186 -4.88 -8.47 -0.36
N GLY A 187 -3.62 -8.37 0.03
CA GLY A 187 -2.67 -9.46 -0.17
C GLY A 187 -1.24 -9.06 0.08
N GLY A 188 -0.32 -9.85 -0.44
CA GLY A 188 1.11 -9.61 -0.27
C GLY A 188 1.75 -8.84 -1.42
N ARG A 189 1.10 -8.72 -2.60
CA ARG A 189 1.68 -8.06 -3.77
C ARG A 189 1.81 -6.56 -3.60
N ASN A 190 3.03 -6.03 -3.77
CA ASN A 190 3.23 -4.61 -4.07
C ASN A 190 2.85 -4.34 -5.54
N ILE A 191 3.01 -3.11 -6.01
CA ILE A 191 2.80 -2.75 -7.41
C ILE A 191 4.16 -2.66 -8.10
N GLY A 192 4.46 -3.64 -8.95
CA GLY A 192 5.71 -3.75 -9.71
C GLY A 192 5.70 -4.96 -10.63
N ASP A 193 6.53 -4.93 -11.67
CA ASP A 193 6.55 -5.92 -12.75
C ASP A 193 6.76 -7.35 -12.23
N GLU A 194 7.59 -7.52 -11.19
CA GLU A 194 7.90 -8.80 -10.57
C GLU A 194 6.73 -9.44 -9.79
N TYR A 195 5.75 -8.63 -9.35
CA TYR A 195 4.58 -9.12 -8.63
C TYR A 195 3.42 -9.53 -9.55
N PHE A 196 3.44 -9.09 -10.81
CA PHE A 196 2.33 -9.26 -11.74
C PHE A 196 2.71 -9.97 -13.04
N GLU A 197 3.79 -10.73 -13.02
CA GLU A 197 4.24 -11.54 -14.17
C GLU A 197 4.60 -10.72 -15.41
N ALA A 198 4.98 -9.45 -15.22
CA ALA A 198 5.44 -8.59 -16.30
C ALA A 198 6.97 -8.68 -16.51
N ASP A 199 7.72 -9.07 -15.49
CA ASP A 199 9.15 -9.35 -15.59
C ASP A 199 9.37 -10.83 -15.99
N PRO A 200 10.03 -11.11 -17.12
CA PRO A 200 10.28 -12.48 -17.56
C PRO A 200 11.37 -13.21 -16.77
N GLU A 201 12.21 -12.48 -16.02
CA GLU A 201 13.36 -13.04 -15.31
C GLU A 201 13.11 -13.16 -13.80
N LEU A 202 12.22 -12.34 -13.26
CA LEU A 202 11.91 -12.30 -11.82
C LEU A 202 10.40 -12.30 -11.60
N ALA A 203 9.89 -13.33 -10.96
CA ALA A 203 8.49 -13.41 -10.55
C ALA A 203 8.38 -13.78 -9.08
N PHE A 204 7.68 -12.97 -8.30
CA PHE A 204 7.34 -13.28 -6.92
C PHE A 204 6.00 -14.01 -6.87
N VAL A 205 5.99 -15.12 -6.14
CA VAL A 205 4.75 -15.86 -5.86
C VAL A 205 4.10 -15.26 -4.63
N ASP A 206 2.87 -14.79 -4.79
CA ASP A 206 2.08 -14.23 -3.69
C ASP A 206 0.59 -14.48 -3.96
N ILE A 207 -0.25 -14.30 -2.95
CA ILE A 207 -1.71 -14.46 -3.06
C ILE A 207 -2.37 -13.16 -2.65
N ASP A 208 -3.29 -12.69 -3.50
CA ASP A 208 -4.23 -11.65 -3.13
C ASP A 208 -5.65 -12.24 -3.00
N VAL A 209 -6.49 -11.52 -2.29
CA VAL A 209 -7.90 -11.88 -2.10
C VAL A 209 -8.75 -10.68 -2.50
N LEU A 210 -9.64 -10.86 -3.46
CA LEU A 210 -10.75 -9.94 -3.70
C LEU A 210 -11.86 -10.30 -2.72
N ALA A 211 -12.29 -9.34 -1.91
CA ALA A 211 -13.37 -9.52 -0.96
C ALA A 211 -14.48 -8.49 -1.14
N VAL A 212 -15.71 -8.90 -0.93
CA VAL A 212 -16.92 -8.07 -0.99
C VAL A 212 -17.74 -8.20 0.29
N GLY A 213 -18.55 -7.19 0.59
CA GLY A 213 -19.44 -7.22 1.76
C GLY A 213 -18.80 -6.62 3.03
N PRO A 214 -19.10 -7.15 4.24
CA PRO A 214 -18.65 -6.55 5.50
C PRO A 214 -17.15 -6.35 5.63
N VAL A 215 -16.33 -7.26 5.11
CA VAL A 215 -14.86 -7.17 5.14
C VAL A 215 -14.36 -5.94 4.37
N ALA A 216 -14.97 -5.56 3.26
CA ALA A 216 -14.54 -4.36 2.52
C ALA A 216 -14.63 -3.10 3.38
N ARG A 217 -15.68 -2.96 4.18
CA ARG A 217 -15.84 -1.84 5.12
C ARG A 217 -14.83 -1.85 6.26
N GLN A 218 -14.45 -3.04 6.74
CA GLN A 218 -13.40 -3.16 7.77
C GLN A 218 -12.03 -2.73 7.21
N VAL A 219 -11.74 -3.08 5.95
CA VAL A 219 -10.52 -2.62 5.26
C VAL A 219 -10.52 -1.10 5.11
N SER A 220 -11.65 -0.50 4.69
CA SER A 220 -11.79 0.96 4.60
C SER A 220 -11.57 1.63 5.96
N ALA A 221 -12.09 1.07 7.05
CA ALA A 221 -11.87 1.60 8.40
C ALA A 221 -10.38 1.55 8.80
N SER A 222 -9.69 0.45 8.49
CA SER A 222 -8.23 0.35 8.71
C SER A 222 -7.47 1.35 7.84
N PHE A 223 -7.83 1.49 6.56
CA PHE A 223 -7.24 2.49 5.69
C PHE A 223 -7.41 3.91 6.24
N ASP A 224 -8.62 4.26 6.72
CA ASP A 224 -8.90 5.59 7.28
C ASP A 224 -8.06 5.89 8.52
N GLN A 225 -7.72 4.90 9.35
CA GLN A 225 -6.79 5.07 10.48
C GLN A 225 -5.40 5.47 9.98
N TYR A 226 -4.86 4.77 8.97
CA TYR A 226 -3.57 5.10 8.38
C TYR A 226 -3.59 6.43 7.65
N TRP A 227 -4.65 6.70 6.89
CA TRP A 227 -4.84 7.94 6.14
C TRP A 227 -4.86 9.17 7.04
N ASN A 228 -5.56 9.07 8.17
CA ASN A 228 -5.70 10.16 9.14
C ASN A 228 -4.61 10.19 10.22
N SER A 229 -3.64 9.27 10.18
CA SER A 229 -2.52 9.25 11.12
C SER A 229 -1.65 10.49 10.98
N GLU A 230 -1.06 10.95 12.09
CA GLU A 230 -0.06 12.03 12.12
C GLU A 230 1.17 11.71 11.25
N LEU A 231 1.41 10.43 10.93
CA LEU A 231 2.49 9.97 10.09
C LEU A 231 2.17 10.04 8.59
N SER A 232 0.94 10.36 8.20
CA SER A 232 0.52 10.54 6.81
C SER A 232 0.64 11.99 6.40
N TYR A 233 1.55 12.28 5.46
CA TYR A 233 1.83 13.62 4.96
C TYR A 233 1.30 13.78 3.56
N PRO A 234 0.46 14.79 3.26
CA PRO A 234 0.19 15.19 1.88
C PRO A 234 1.51 15.42 1.15
N ILE A 235 1.63 14.95 -0.08
CA ILE A 235 2.87 15.12 -0.85
C ILE A 235 3.24 16.60 -0.99
N SER A 236 2.25 17.48 -1.09
CA SER A 236 2.43 18.94 -1.14
C SER A 236 3.18 19.50 0.07
N ALA A 237 3.05 18.88 1.26
CA ALA A 237 3.78 19.29 2.47
C ALA A 237 5.26 18.91 2.42
N LEU A 238 5.65 17.92 1.63
CA LEU A 238 7.04 17.43 1.54
C LEU A 238 7.85 18.14 0.45
N LEU A 239 7.19 18.85 -0.46
CA LEU A 239 7.84 19.55 -1.57
C LEU A 239 8.41 20.89 -1.12
N LYS A 240 9.57 21.24 -1.67
CA LYS A 240 10.12 22.61 -1.54
C LYS A 240 9.40 23.60 -2.45
N THR A 241 8.97 23.14 -3.62
CA THR A 241 8.29 23.94 -4.64
C THR A 241 7.26 23.06 -5.33
N ALA A 242 6.05 23.55 -5.47
CA ALA A 242 5.01 22.86 -6.24
C ALA A 242 5.37 22.83 -7.72
N PRO A 243 5.04 21.77 -8.46
CA PRO A 243 5.19 21.72 -9.91
C PRO A 243 4.43 22.87 -10.60
N THR A 244 5.03 23.45 -11.63
CA THR A 244 4.36 24.44 -12.47
C THR A 244 3.33 23.78 -13.41
N PRO A 245 2.34 24.53 -13.93
CA PRO A 245 1.40 23.99 -14.92
C PRO A 245 2.10 23.40 -16.16
N GLU A 246 3.20 24.00 -16.61
CA GLU A 246 3.99 23.53 -17.76
C GLU A 246 4.68 22.20 -17.46
N GLU A 247 5.25 22.06 -16.26
CA GLU A 247 5.89 20.81 -15.82
C GLU A 247 4.86 19.68 -15.67
N ILE A 248 3.68 19.98 -15.10
CA ILE A 248 2.55 19.03 -15.01
C ILE A 248 2.14 18.58 -16.41
N ALA A 249 1.89 19.50 -17.33
CA ALA A 249 1.49 19.19 -18.70
C ALA A 249 2.54 18.35 -19.43
N GLY A 250 3.83 18.73 -19.33
CA GLY A 250 4.94 17.99 -19.92
C GLY A 250 5.08 16.56 -19.38
N ARG A 251 4.95 16.39 -18.05
CA ARG A 251 5.01 15.08 -17.41
C ARG A 251 3.83 14.20 -17.82
N LYS A 252 2.62 14.77 -17.83
CA LYS A 252 1.40 14.09 -18.28
C LYS A 252 1.56 13.60 -19.73
N THR A 253 2.02 14.44 -20.65
CA THR A 253 2.25 14.03 -22.04
C THR A 253 3.23 12.85 -22.12
N THR A 254 4.34 12.91 -21.40
CA THR A 254 5.33 11.82 -21.37
C THR A 254 4.73 10.52 -20.86
N PHE A 255 3.87 10.61 -19.84
CA PHE A 255 3.17 9.47 -19.26
C PHE A 255 2.13 8.89 -20.23
N ASP A 256 1.30 9.73 -20.84
CA ASP A 256 0.29 9.33 -21.84
C ASP A 256 0.95 8.62 -23.03
N ASP A 257 2.07 9.16 -23.54
CA ASP A 257 2.85 8.53 -24.61
C ASP A 257 3.39 7.14 -24.19
N PHE A 258 3.81 7.00 -22.93
CA PHE A 258 4.24 5.70 -22.42
C PHE A 258 3.08 4.70 -22.41
N ILE A 259 1.93 5.08 -21.87
CA ILE A 259 0.73 4.23 -21.80
C ILE A 259 0.27 3.81 -23.21
N VAL A 260 0.25 4.73 -24.16
CA VAL A 260 -0.09 4.42 -25.56
C VAL A 260 0.84 3.35 -26.13
N ARG A 261 2.16 3.46 -25.88
CA ARG A 261 3.12 2.43 -26.33
C ARG A 261 2.89 1.06 -25.68
N GLN A 262 2.39 1.02 -24.43
CA GLN A 262 2.11 -0.24 -23.74
C GLN A 262 0.82 -0.93 -24.20
N ALA A 263 -0.11 -0.21 -24.82
CA ALA A 263 -1.41 -0.75 -25.23
C ALA A 263 -1.29 -2.00 -26.13
N ASP A 264 -0.26 -2.06 -27.00
CA ASP A 264 0.01 -3.19 -27.87
C ASP A 264 1.06 -4.18 -27.34
N SER A 265 1.55 -3.98 -26.10
CA SER A 265 2.55 -4.84 -25.49
C SER A 265 2.05 -6.28 -25.32
N LYS A 266 2.98 -7.23 -25.24
CA LYS A 266 2.64 -8.63 -24.95
C LYS A 266 1.96 -8.75 -23.59
N TYR A 267 2.42 -7.97 -22.60
CA TYR A 267 1.87 -8.00 -21.25
C TYR A 267 0.40 -7.57 -21.23
N VAL A 268 0.04 -6.45 -21.85
CA VAL A 268 -1.36 -6.00 -21.91
C VAL A 268 -2.25 -7.02 -22.64
N LYS A 269 -1.74 -7.65 -23.70
CA LYS A 269 -2.48 -8.74 -24.37
C LYS A 269 -2.71 -9.93 -23.42
N HIS A 270 -1.70 -10.34 -22.65
CA HIS A 270 -1.86 -11.41 -21.65
C HIS A 270 -2.89 -11.03 -20.56
N LEU A 271 -2.92 -9.77 -20.11
CA LEU A 271 -3.95 -9.31 -19.17
C LEU A 271 -5.37 -9.47 -19.75
N LEU A 272 -5.57 -9.11 -21.01
CA LEU A 272 -6.86 -9.23 -21.67
C LEU A 272 -7.31 -10.69 -21.89
N ASP A 273 -6.36 -11.61 -21.99
CA ASP A 273 -6.60 -13.05 -22.19
C ASP A 273 -6.57 -13.85 -20.86
N SER A 274 -6.40 -13.19 -19.72
CA SER A 274 -6.35 -13.86 -18.41
C SER A 274 -7.67 -14.59 -18.08
N ASP A 275 -7.59 -15.59 -17.22
CA ASP A 275 -8.75 -16.38 -16.80
C ASP A 275 -9.81 -15.50 -16.15
N LEU A 276 -9.41 -14.59 -15.28
CA LEU A 276 -10.35 -13.67 -14.62
C LEU A 276 -11.01 -12.72 -15.61
N ALA A 277 -10.27 -12.16 -16.59
CA ALA A 277 -10.84 -11.32 -17.63
C ALA A 277 -11.90 -12.08 -18.45
N ASN A 278 -11.64 -13.36 -18.74
CA ASN A 278 -12.58 -14.25 -19.43
C ASN A 278 -13.81 -14.55 -18.55
N HIS A 279 -13.63 -14.89 -17.27
CA HIS A 279 -14.73 -15.14 -16.34
C HIS A 279 -15.60 -13.89 -16.13
N PHE A 280 -14.97 -12.72 -16.04
CA PHE A 280 -15.70 -11.45 -15.90
C PHE A 280 -16.57 -11.16 -17.13
N ARG A 281 -16.02 -11.32 -18.35
CA ARG A 281 -16.79 -11.15 -19.60
C ARG A 281 -17.96 -12.12 -19.72
N GLN A 282 -17.85 -13.30 -19.11
CA GLN A 282 -18.89 -14.34 -19.11
C GLN A 282 -19.82 -14.29 -17.90
N GLU A 283 -19.66 -13.28 -17.02
CA GLU A 283 -20.42 -13.15 -15.75
C GLU A 283 -20.32 -14.38 -14.83
N ARG A 284 -19.16 -15.05 -14.82
CA ARG A 284 -18.91 -16.29 -14.09
C ARG A 284 -18.02 -16.13 -12.86
N VAL A 285 -17.93 -14.93 -12.30
CA VAL A 285 -17.16 -14.72 -11.05
C VAL A 285 -17.92 -15.35 -9.90
N VAL A 286 -17.31 -16.33 -9.25
CA VAL A 286 -17.89 -17.07 -8.13
C VAL A 286 -17.12 -16.74 -6.85
N TYR A 287 -17.84 -16.30 -5.82
CA TYR A 287 -17.28 -16.05 -4.49
C TYR A 287 -17.45 -17.24 -3.56
N HIS A 288 -16.44 -17.48 -2.72
CA HIS A 288 -16.56 -18.32 -1.54
C HIS A 288 -17.10 -17.47 -0.39
N TRP A 289 -18.24 -17.85 0.18
CA TRP A 289 -18.90 -17.07 1.22
C TRP A 289 -18.58 -17.61 2.60
N GLY A 290 -18.38 -16.71 3.56
CA GLY A 290 -18.11 -17.05 4.94
C GLY A 290 -17.90 -15.83 5.82
N ALA A 291 -17.81 -16.08 7.12
CA ALA A 291 -17.45 -15.05 8.09
C ALA A 291 -15.99 -14.62 7.88
N GLY A 292 -15.75 -13.32 7.91
CA GLY A 292 -14.42 -12.74 7.76
C GLY A 292 -14.19 -11.58 8.71
N THR A 293 -12.96 -11.44 9.20
CA THR A 293 -12.55 -10.33 10.04
C THR A 293 -11.20 -9.80 9.57
N VAL A 294 -11.08 -8.48 9.51
CA VAL A 294 -9.82 -7.80 9.21
C VAL A 294 -9.10 -7.49 10.51
N VAL A 295 -7.88 -7.97 10.62
CA VAL A 295 -6.96 -7.65 11.71
C VAL A 295 -5.74 -6.99 11.11
N ALA A 296 -5.38 -5.80 11.59
CA ALA A 296 -4.27 -5.02 11.06
C ALA A 296 -3.47 -4.38 12.22
N ASP A 297 -2.21 -4.09 11.97
CA ASP A 297 -1.45 -3.22 12.86
C ASP A 297 -2.10 -1.84 12.95
N ASP A 298 -2.10 -1.25 14.14
CA ASP A 298 -2.47 0.15 14.32
C ASP A 298 -1.30 1.06 13.90
N PRO A 299 -1.52 2.16 13.17
CA PRO A 299 -0.46 3.12 12.84
C PRO A 299 0.24 3.69 14.07
N GLU A 300 -0.42 3.76 15.22
CA GLU A 300 0.17 4.20 16.49
C GLU A 300 1.32 3.30 16.97
N LYS A 301 1.44 2.05 16.49
CA LYS A 301 2.61 1.20 16.78
C LYS A 301 3.95 1.87 16.47
N LEU A 302 3.95 2.85 15.57
CA LEU A 302 5.16 3.55 15.12
C LEU A 302 5.56 4.70 16.07
N THR A 303 4.60 5.27 16.79
CA THR A 303 4.78 6.41 17.69
C THR A 303 5.01 5.98 19.15
N HIS A 304 4.56 4.78 19.52
CA HIS A 304 4.68 4.25 20.87
C HIS A 304 5.96 3.43 21.10
N ASP A 305 6.28 3.16 22.37
CA ASP A 305 7.43 2.33 22.75
C ASP A 305 7.29 0.93 22.12
N THR A 306 8.43 0.37 21.69
CA THR A 306 8.49 -0.99 21.14
C THR A 306 8.03 -2.07 22.11
N LYS A 307 8.01 -1.78 23.39
CA LYS A 307 7.53 -2.69 24.45
C LYS A 307 6.00 -2.69 24.55
N ASP A 308 5.32 -1.65 24.06
CA ASP A 308 3.86 -1.63 23.99
C ASP A 308 3.38 -2.45 22.80
N THR A 309 2.92 -3.65 23.07
CA THR A 309 2.52 -4.62 22.03
C THR A 309 1.06 -4.49 21.62
N LYS A 310 0.24 -3.72 22.32
CA LYS A 310 -1.22 -3.63 22.10
C LYS A 310 -1.61 -3.18 20.67
N TYR A 311 -0.75 -2.40 20.03
CA TYR A 311 -0.96 -1.90 18.66
C TYR A 311 -0.50 -2.86 17.56
N ARG A 312 0.01 -4.04 17.92
CA ARG A 312 0.56 -5.02 16.98
C ARG A 312 -0.47 -6.03 16.56
N LEU A 313 -0.40 -6.41 15.28
CA LEU A 313 -1.20 -7.49 14.71
C LEU A 313 -1.18 -8.75 15.58
N THR A 314 -0.02 -9.13 16.11
CA THR A 314 0.13 -10.34 16.93
C THR A 314 -0.74 -10.34 18.18
N GLU A 315 -0.93 -9.19 18.83
CA GLU A 315 -1.81 -9.09 20.00
C GLU A 315 -3.30 -9.19 19.61
N GLN A 316 -3.65 -8.58 18.50
CA GLN A 316 -5.02 -8.61 17.98
C GLN A 316 -5.42 -10.00 17.46
N LEU A 317 -4.45 -10.80 17.00
CA LEU A 317 -4.69 -12.18 16.55
C LEU A 317 -4.89 -13.17 17.71
N LYS A 318 -4.39 -12.89 18.92
CA LYS A 318 -4.46 -13.81 20.07
C LYS A 318 -5.85 -14.39 20.35
N PRO A 319 -6.94 -13.60 20.38
CA PRO A 319 -8.28 -14.15 20.63
C PRO A 319 -8.68 -15.19 19.59
N TYR A 320 -8.42 -14.91 18.31
CA TYR A 320 -8.77 -15.83 17.22
C TYR A 320 -7.94 -17.10 17.27
N LEU A 321 -6.65 -16.99 17.57
CA LEU A 321 -5.75 -18.16 17.71
C LEU A 321 -6.13 -19.02 18.92
N ALA A 322 -6.65 -18.43 19.99
CA ALA A 322 -7.07 -19.17 21.20
C ALA A 322 -8.30 -20.07 20.94
N ASP A 323 -9.12 -19.74 19.95
CA ASP A 323 -10.35 -20.48 19.64
C ASP A 323 -10.15 -21.60 18.62
N ILE A 324 -8.95 -21.78 18.07
CA ILE A 324 -8.65 -22.85 17.12
C ILE A 324 -8.82 -24.22 17.81
N ARG A 325 -9.56 -25.13 17.17
CA ARG A 325 -9.84 -26.48 17.70
C ARG A 325 -9.31 -27.59 16.81
N GLU A 326 -9.29 -27.38 15.50
CA GLU A 326 -8.99 -28.45 14.53
C GLU A 326 -7.82 -28.07 13.63
N GLU A 327 -7.89 -26.96 12.90
CA GLU A 327 -6.92 -26.63 11.86
C GLU A 327 -6.64 -25.14 11.82
N LEU A 328 -5.39 -24.79 11.50
CA LEU A 328 -4.95 -23.43 11.18
C LEU A 328 -4.11 -23.45 9.91
N ILE A 329 -4.58 -22.74 8.88
CA ILE A 329 -3.83 -22.52 7.64
C ILE A 329 -3.31 -21.09 7.64
N ILE A 330 -2.00 -20.93 7.46
CA ILE A 330 -1.35 -19.62 7.36
C ILE A 330 -0.69 -19.51 6.00
N SER A 331 -1.10 -18.50 5.22
CA SER A 331 -0.41 -18.12 3.99
C SER A 331 0.33 -16.80 4.22
N SER A 332 1.64 -16.81 4.10
CA SER A 332 2.48 -15.62 4.27
C SER A 332 3.79 -15.77 3.52
N PRO A 333 4.24 -14.76 2.74
CA PRO A 333 5.54 -14.79 2.06
C PRO A 333 6.70 -14.71 3.05
N TYR A 334 6.46 -14.26 4.29
CA TYR A 334 7.48 -14.09 5.34
C TYR A 334 6.99 -14.66 6.66
N PHE A 335 6.87 -15.98 6.75
CA PHE A 335 6.58 -16.61 8.02
C PHE A 335 7.87 -16.78 8.82
N VAL A 336 8.15 -15.82 9.71
CA VAL A 336 9.27 -15.89 10.66
C VAL A 336 8.69 -16.10 12.05
N PRO A 337 8.53 -17.35 12.51
CA PRO A 337 8.13 -17.61 13.89
C PRO A 337 9.26 -17.11 14.79
N GLY A 338 9.00 -16.00 15.50
CA GLY A 338 9.93 -15.47 16.50
C GLY A 338 10.21 -16.47 17.61
N ASN A 339 11.12 -16.13 18.52
CA ASN A 339 11.54 -16.92 19.70
C ASN A 339 10.33 -17.51 20.46
N PRO A 340 10.43 -18.64 21.21
CA PRO A 340 9.37 -19.54 21.71
C PRO A 340 8.25 -18.94 22.59
N ALA A 341 8.02 -17.66 22.51
CA ALA A 341 6.84 -17.02 23.08
C ALA A 341 5.56 -17.21 22.23
N TRP A 342 5.63 -17.86 21.08
CA TRP A 342 4.46 -18.28 20.31
C TRP A 342 3.86 -19.53 20.94
N PRO A 343 2.60 -19.51 21.41
CA PRO A 343 2.00 -20.64 22.13
C PRO A 343 1.88 -21.92 21.29
N PHE A 344 2.21 -21.90 20.01
CA PHE A 344 2.05 -23.01 19.07
C PHE A 344 3.36 -23.70 18.65
N SER A 345 4.54 -23.27 19.15
CA SER A 345 5.82 -23.87 18.73
C SER A 345 6.00 -25.35 19.10
N ASN A 346 5.15 -25.89 19.98
CA ASN A 346 5.25 -27.27 20.45
C ASN A 346 4.11 -28.20 19.98
N THR A 347 3.13 -27.73 19.23
CA THR A 347 1.93 -28.52 18.90
C THR A 347 1.51 -28.50 17.42
N CYS A 348 2.12 -27.69 16.57
CA CYS A 348 1.78 -27.63 15.16
C CYS A 348 2.88 -28.24 14.29
N ALA A 349 2.52 -29.26 13.49
CA ALA A 349 3.32 -29.67 12.35
C ALA A 349 3.26 -28.54 11.30
N THR A 350 4.40 -27.95 10.92
CA THR A 350 4.50 -27.00 9.83
C THR A 350 4.70 -27.77 8.53
N GLU A 351 3.70 -27.84 7.67
CA GLU A 351 3.93 -28.12 6.25
C GLU A 351 4.29 -26.79 5.56
N VAL A 352 5.53 -26.66 5.16
CA VAL A 352 5.98 -25.58 4.30
C VAL A 352 5.79 -26.05 2.86
N CYS A 353 4.78 -25.52 2.18
CA CYS A 353 4.71 -25.61 0.72
C CYS A 353 5.75 -24.66 0.14
N GLY A 354 6.80 -25.25 -0.50
CA GLY A 354 7.83 -24.54 -1.25
C GLY A 354 7.33 -24.09 -2.63
#